data_e56e4b1a180d7e7213dced08f9f8af6a
#
_entry.id   e56e4b1a180d7e7213dced08f9f8af6a
#
_cell.length_a   1.000
_cell.length_b   1.000
_cell.length_c   1.000
_cell.angle_alpha   90.00
_cell.angle_beta   90.00
_cell.angle_gamma   90.00
#
_symmetry.space_group_name_H-M   'P 1'
#
loop_
_entity.id
_entity.type
_entity.pdbx_description
1 polymer ?
#
loop_
_entity_poly.entity_id
_entity_poly.type
_entity_poly.pdbx_seq_one_letter_code
_entity_poly.pdbx_strand_id
1 'polypeptide(L)'
;MSLQEFDKWAIDFIGPINPPRNKTGARYIITAIDYVTRWAEAQAVKDYIVDTVAHFIFDQIMTRFGCPNILMSDRGTHFVNETMQALMEKF
;
A
#
# COMPACT_ATOMS: atom_id res chain seq x y z
N MET A 1 24.13 -4.28 4.83
CA MET A 1 23.09 -5.21 5.26
C MET A 1 22.17 -5.50 4.09
N SER A 2 21.95 -6.76 3.75
CA SER A 2 21.07 -7.12 2.64
C SER A 2 19.61 -7.12 3.08
N LEU A 3 18.73 -6.71 2.15
CA LEU A 3 17.30 -6.77 2.38
C LEU A 3 16.83 -8.22 2.36
N GLN A 4 15.92 -8.54 3.27
CA GLN A 4 15.25 -9.83 3.28
C GLN A 4 13.92 -9.74 2.54
N GLU A 5 13.35 -10.90 2.25
CA GLU A 5 12.03 -10.99 1.66
C GLU A 5 10.99 -10.27 2.54
N PHE A 6 10.12 -9.50 1.89
CA PHE A 6 9.00 -8.81 2.52
C PHE A 6 9.38 -7.69 3.50
N ASP A 7 10.64 -7.24 3.47
CA ASP A 7 11.08 -6.09 4.28
C ASP A 7 10.74 -4.74 3.63
N LYS A 8 10.88 -4.66 2.31
CA LYS A 8 10.74 -3.41 1.58
C LYS A 8 9.68 -3.54 0.49
N TRP A 9 8.68 -2.67 0.55
CA TRP A 9 7.56 -2.68 -0.37
C TRP A 9 7.44 -1.35 -1.10
N ALA A 10 7.18 -1.41 -2.41
CA ALA A 10 6.89 -0.24 -3.22
C ALA A 10 5.38 -0.12 -3.40
N ILE A 11 4.83 1.02 -3.02
CA ILE A 11 3.40 1.33 -3.12
C ILE A 11 3.17 2.26 -4.29
N ASP A 12 2.17 1.94 -5.12
CA ASP A 12 1.80 2.75 -6.27
C ASP A 12 0.28 2.73 -6.47
N PHE A 13 -0.22 3.64 -7.28
CA PHE A 13 -1.63 3.74 -7.62
C PHE A 13 -1.81 3.79 -9.12
N ILE A 14 -2.86 3.13 -9.59
CA ILE A 14 -3.30 3.18 -11.00
C ILE A 14 -4.66 3.84 -11.01
N GLY A 15 -4.86 4.82 -11.86
CA GLY A 15 -6.13 5.54 -12.00
C GLY A 15 -5.95 7.03 -12.11
N PRO A 16 -7.03 7.81 -12.06
CA PRO A 16 -8.40 7.36 -11.74
C PRO A 16 -9.05 6.55 -12.86
N ILE A 17 -9.90 5.62 -12.46
CA ILE A 17 -10.72 4.82 -13.37
C ILE A 17 -12.02 5.57 -13.63
N ASN A 18 -12.34 5.83 -14.88
CA ASN A 18 -13.56 6.56 -15.27
C ASN A 18 -14.39 5.75 -16.24
N PRO A 19 -15.70 5.57 -15.98
CA PRO A 19 -16.40 5.95 -14.76
C PRO A 19 -16.01 5.05 -13.58
N PRO A 20 -16.25 5.49 -12.32
CA PRO A 20 -16.02 4.64 -11.15
C PRO A 20 -16.91 3.39 -11.23
N ARG A 21 -16.45 2.30 -10.62
CA ARG A 21 -17.23 1.07 -10.58
C ARG A 21 -18.54 1.28 -9.83
N ASN A 22 -19.64 0.86 -10.45
CA ASN A 22 -20.98 1.13 -9.92
C ASN A 22 -21.24 0.53 -8.54
N LYS A 23 -20.75 -0.68 -8.27
CA LYS A 23 -21.05 -1.39 -7.02
C LYS A 23 -20.15 -0.99 -5.88
N THR A 24 -18.88 -0.70 -6.15
CA THR A 24 -17.89 -0.46 -5.12
C THR A 24 -17.49 1.01 -5.00
N GLY A 25 -17.74 1.81 -6.04
CA GLY A 25 -17.26 3.17 -6.13
C GLY A 25 -15.75 3.27 -6.29
N ALA A 26 -15.09 2.16 -6.64
CA ALA A 26 -13.64 2.13 -6.75
C ALA A 26 -13.18 2.97 -7.93
N ARG A 27 -12.17 3.81 -7.70
CA ARG A 27 -11.61 4.72 -8.71
C ARG A 27 -10.14 4.45 -8.96
N TYR A 28 -9.47 3.75 -8.07
CA TYR A 28 -8.04 3.49 -8.14
C TYR A 28 -7.75 2.04 -7.84
N ILE A 29 -6.60 1.57 -8.32
CA ILE A 29 -6.03 0.30 -7.89
C ILE A 29 -4.74 0.63 -7.16
N ILE A 30 -4.66 0.23 -5.89
CA ILE A 30 -3.43 0.32 -5.13
C ILE A 30 -2.65 -0.96 -5.33
N THR A 31 -1.34 -0.85 -5.54
CA THR A 31 -0.45 -1.99 -5.68
C THR A 31 0.68 -1.90 -4.67
N ALA A 32 1.14 -3.06 -4.21
CA ALA A 32 2.33 -3.16 -3.38
C ALA A 32 3.20 -4.29 -3.93
N ILE A 33 4.46 -4.01 -4.17
CA ILE A 33 5.40 -4.97 -4.73
C ILE A 33 6.57 -5.12 -3.77
N ASP A 34 6.85 -6.37 -3.35
CA ASP A 34 8.01 -6.67 -2.55
C ASP A 34 9.27 -6.51 -3.40
N TYR A 35 10.22 -5.74 -2.87
CA TYR A 35 11.42 -5.37 -3.62
C TYR A 35 12.31 -6.57 -3.95
N VAL A 36 12.36 -7.56 -3.07
CA VAL A 36 13.23 -8.72 -3.24
C VAL A 36 12.59 -9.79 -4.12
N THR A 37 11.38 -10.22 -3.77
CA THR A 37 10.73 -11.35 -4.44
C THR A 37 9.92 -10.95 -5.66
N ARG A 38 9.57 -9.66 -5.77
CA ARG A 38 8.62 -9.12 -6.76
C ARG A 38 7.20 -9.63 -6.57
N TRP A 39 6.90 -10.21 -5.42
CA TRP A 39 5.53 -10.54 -5.08
C TRP A 39 4.67 -9.28 -5.09
N ALA A 40 3.49 -9.36 -5.66
CA ALA A 40 2.60 -8.22 -5.81
C ALA A 40 1.25 -8.48 -5.14
N GLU A 41 0.75 -7.46 -4.43
CA GLU A 41 -0.61 -7.41 -3.94
C GLU A 41 -1.30 -6.22 -4.58
N ALA A 42 -2.61 -6.33 -4.82
CA ALA A 42 -3.36 -5.25 -5.43
C ALA A 42 -4.79 -5.23 -4.88
N GLN A 43 -5.38 -4.04 -4.83
CA GLN A 43 -6.75 -3.88 -4.37
C GLN A 43 -7.38 -2.66 -5.04
N ALA A 44 -8.64 -2.79 -5.41
CA ALA A 44 -9.43 -1.65 -5.89
C ALA A 44 -9.86 -0.80 -4.68
N VAL A 45 -9.65 0.51 -4.75
CA VAL A 45 -9.93 1.44 -3.65
C VAL A 45 -10.63 2.69 -4.17
N LYS A 46 -11.35 3.39 -3.28
CA LYS A 46 -12.10 4.59 -3.64
C LYS A 46 -11.23 5.83 -3.76
N ASP A 47 -10.14 5.88 -3.00
CA ASP A 47 -9.28 7.05 -2.89
C ASP A 47 -7.84 6.64 -2.64
N TYR A 48 -6.98 7.65 -2.50
CA TYR A 48 -5.55 7.42 -2.28
C TYR A 48 -5.04 8.09 -0.99
N ILE A 49 -5.90 8.22 0.00
CA ILE A 49 -5.53 8.84 1.28
C ILE A 49 -4.77 7.86 2.16
N VAL A 50 -4.07 8.40 3.14
CA VAL A 50 -3.20 7.63 4.05
C VAL A 50 -3.95 6.50 4.74
N ASP A 51 -5.17 6.76 5.23
CA ASP A 51 -5.95 5.73 5.91
C ASP A 51 -6.26 4.53 5.01
N THR A 52 -6.62 4.78 3.76
CA THR A 52 -6.88 3.73 2.78
C THR A 52 -5.65 2.89 2.54
N VAL A 53 -4.49 3.54 2.40
CA VAL A 53 -3.22 2.84 2.19
C VAL A 53 -2.84 2.02 3.41
N ALA A 54 -3.00 2.57 4.60
CA ALA A 54 -2.72 1.85 5.85
C ALA A 54 -3.60 0.60 6.00
N HIS A 55 -4.89 0.70 5.70
CA HIS A 55 -5.79 -0.45 5.69
C HIS A 55 -5.33 -1.53 4.71
N PHE A 56 -4.98 -1.12 3.50
CA PHE A 56 -4.49 -2.04 2.49
C PHE A 56 -3.24 -2.78 2.96
N ILE A 57 -2.27 -2.04 3.51
CA ILE A 57 -1.02 -2.63 4.00
C ILE A 57 -1.31 -3.60 5.14
N PHE A 58 -2.17 -3.23 6.07
CA PHE A 58 -2.53 -4.12 7.16
C PHE A 58 -3.17 -5.40 6.63
N ASP A 59 -4.22 -5.27 5.82
CA ASP A 59 -5.02 -6.42 5.37
C ASP A 59 -4.25 -7.35 4.45
N GLN A 60 -3.44 -6.81 3.55
CA GLN A 60 -2.82 -7.60 2.49
C GLN A 60 -1.36 -7.94 2.77
N ILE A 61 -0.70 -7.20 3.65
CA ILE A 61 0.74 -7.39 3.89
C ILE A 61 1.01 -7.81 5.32
N MET A 62 0.61 -7.01 6.30
CA MET A 62 0.96 -7.26 7.70
C MET A 62 0.41 -8.58 8.22
N THR A 63 -0.81 -8.92 7.87
CA THR A 63 -1.45 -10.17 8.33
C THR A 63 -0.78 -11.42 7.77
N ARG A 64 -0.02 -11.29 6.70
CA ARG A 64 0.58 -12.42 5.97
C ARG A 64 2.09 -12.44 6.02
N PHE A 65 2.73 -11.29 6.00
CA PHE A 65 4.18 -11.18 5.87
C PHE A 65 4.84 -10.40 7.01
N GLY A 66 4.04 -9.85 7.92
CA GLY A 66 4.54 -9.01 8.99
C GLY A 66 4.62 -7.54 8.59
N CYS A 67 5.02 -6.69 9.53
CA CYS A 67 5.09 -5.25 9.31
C CYS A 67 6.26 -4.93 8.37
N PRO A 68 6.02 -4.17 7.28
CA PRO A 68 7.12 -3.76 6.42
C PRO A 68 8.07 -2.82 7.18
N ASN A 69 9.36 -3.01 6.98
CA ASN A 69 10.37 -2.13 7.57
C ASN A 69 10.55 -0.87 6.73
N ILE A 70 10.40 -0.99 5.42
CA ILE A 70 10.60 0.11 4.49
C ILE A 70 9.44 0.14 3.52
N LEU A 71 8.83 1.32 3.37
CA LEU A 71 7.86 1.61 2.32
C LEU A 71 8.42 2.64 1.37
N MET A 72 8.22 2.43 0.07
CA MET A 72 8.58 3.37 -0.98
C MET A 72 7.33 3.82 -1.71
N SER A 73 7.28 5.09 -2.08
CA SER A 73 6.21 5.65 -2.90
C SER A 73 6.73 6.87 -3.64
N ASP A 74 6.23 7.09 -4.84
CA ASP A 74 6.53 8.31 -5.60
C ASP A 74 5.82 9.55 -5.03
N ARG A 75 4.93 9.36 -4.05
CA ARG A 75 4.24 10.46 -3.35
C ARG A 75 5.11 11.15 -2.31
N GLY A 76 6.31 10.66 -2.09
CA GLY A 76 7.31 11.30 -1.26
C GLY A 76 7.36 10.80 0.18
N THR A 77 8.38 11.29 0.88
CA THR A 77 8.72 10.85 2.23
C THR A 77 7.61 11.17 3.24
N HIS A 78 6.98 12.33 3.11
CA HIS A 78 5.92 12.75 4.03
C HIS A 78 4.74 11.77 3.99
N PHE A 79 4.32 11.40 2.79
CA PHE A 79 3.25 10.42 2.60
C PHE A 79 3.61 9.07 3.24
N VAL A 80 4.83 8.60 3.00
CA VAL A 80 5.31 7.33 3.56
C VAL A 80 5.30 7.39 5.09
N ASN A 81 5.81 8.48 5.67
CA ASN A 81 5.87 8.63 7.12
C ASN A 81 4.48 8.67 7.75
N GLU A 82 3.55 9.37 7.14
CA GLU A 82 2.16 9.41 7.62
C GLU A 82 1.50 8.04 7.55
N THR A 83 1.77 7.29 6.49
CA THR A 83 1.24 5.93 6.33
C THR A 83 1.78 5.00 7.40
N MET A 84 3.08 5.04 7.65
CA MET A 84 3.70 4.22 8.70
C MET A 84 3.14 4.60 10.08
N GLN A 85 2.96 5.88 10.34
CA GLN A 85 2.38 6.34 11.59
C GLN A 85 0.93 5.83 11.75
N ALA A 86 0.14 5.89 10.70
CA ALA A 86 -1.24 5.39 10.74
C ALA A 86 -1.29 3.88 11.01
N LEU A 87 -0.36 3.12 10.43
CA LEU A 87 -0.24 1.69 10.70
C LEU A 87 0.03 1.42 12.16
N MET A 88 0.99 2.14 12.74
CA MET A 88 1.39 1.94 14.13
C MET A 88 0.27 2.35 15.12
N GLU A 89 -0.50 3.38 14.79
CA GLU A 89 -1.56 3.87 15.66
C GLU A 89 -2.85 3.04 15.59
N LYS A 90 -3.19 2.51 14.42
CA LYS A 90 -4.47 1.83 14.19
C LYS A 90 -4.38 0.31 14.25
N PHE A 91 -3.25 -0.21 13.94
CA PHE A 91 -3.02 -1.64 13.83
C PHE A 91 -1.78 -2.07 14.59
#